data_f19b76a2fc230619041c79cf174305f3
#
_entry.id   f19b76a2fc230619041c79cf174305f3
#
_cell.length_a   1.000
_cell.length_b   1.000
_cell.length_c   1.000
_cell.angle_alpha   90.00
_cell.angle_beta   90.00
_cell.angle_gamma   90.00
#
_symmetry.space_group_name_H-M   'P 1'
#
loop_
_entity.id
_entity.type
_entity.pdbx_description
1 polymer ?
#
loop_
_entity_poly.entity_id
_entity_poly.type
_entity_poly.pdbx_seq_one_letter_code
_entity_poly.pdbx_strand_id
1 'polypeptide(L)'
;MVVPGFDRLGYMPGAQRLVLKLLAEIKTQKVIGAQVVGTGGVDKRVDALAAAMSFGATLEDLSNIDFAYAPPFNGPIDNIATAANVLMNKIEGRLRSINPKDFKELRKSGEYTLVDVRTPGEYKSNRIAGCANIINLPLGKVRSEAENVLADKDAKLVCSCQINLRGYEAETMLRALGYK
;
A
#
# COMPACT_ATOMS: atom_id res chain seq x y z
N MET A 1 9.35 -3.66 2.22
CA MET A 1 7.92 -3.23 2.12
C MET A 1 7.08 -4.41 1.70
N VAL A 2 5.82 -4.49 2.12
CA VAL A 2 4.86 -5.55 1.71
C VAL A 2 3.76 -4.89 0.91
N VAL A 3 3.52 -5.36 -0.31
CA VAL A 3 2.56 -4.76 -1.25
C VAL A 3 1.61 -5.86 -1.75
N PRO A 4 0.32 -5.76 -1.42
CA PRO A 4 -0.69 -6.65 -1.99
C PRO A 4 -1.10 -6.20 -3.40
N GLY A 5 -1.46 -7.14 -4.25
CA GLY A 5 -1.92 -6.89 -5.60
C GLY A 5 -2.71 -8.05 -6.18
N PHE A 6 -2.87 -8.04 -7.49
CA PHE A 6 -3.45 -9.15 -8.26
C PHE A 6 -2.45 -9.61 -9.30
N ASP A 7 -2.51 -10.88 -9.67
CA ASP A 7 -1.66 -11.47 -10.71
C ASP A 7 -1.92 -10.87 -12.10
N ARG A 8 -3.14 -10.38 -12.33
CA ARG A 8 -3.65 -9.68 -13.52
C ARG A 8 -4.67 -8.63 -13.08
N LEU A 9 -5.34 -7.96 -14.00
CA LEU A 9 -6.37 -6.99 -13.67
C LEU A 9 -7.50 -7.66 -12.88
N GLY A 10 -7.90 -7.08 -11.74
CA GLY A 10 -8.82 -7.72 -10.79
C GLY A 10 -10.22 -8.02 -11.31
N TYR A 11 -10.63 -7.39 -12.43
CA TYR A 11 -11.90 -7.69 -13.12
C TYR A 11 -11.79 -8.83 -14.16
N MET A 12 -10.58 -9.30 -14.45
CA MET A 12 -10.38 -10.42 -15.37
C MET A 12 -10.79 -11.73 -14.71
N PRO A 13 -11.46 -12.63 -15.45
CA PRO A 13 -11.80 -13.95 -14.94
C PRO A 13 -10.57 -14.69 -14.42
N GLY A 14 -10.70 -15.30 -13.25
CA GLY A 14 -9.64 -16.06 -12.62
C GLY A 14 -8.50 -15.22 -12.02
N ALA A 15 -8.66 -13.89 -11.89
CA ALA A 15 -7.69 -13.05 -11.21
C ALA A 15 -7.46 -13.52 -9.77
N GLN A 16 -6.20 -13.69 -9.39
CA GLN A 16 -5.78 -14.18 -8.09
C GLN A 16 -5.02 -13.10 -7.32
N ARG A 17 -5.23 -13.05 -6.01
CA ARG A 17 -4.46 -12.17 -5.13
C ARG A 17 -3.05 -12.69 -4.94
N LEU A 18 -2.11 -11.77 -4.87
CA LEU A 18 -0.75 -12.05 -4.45
C LEU A 18 -0.26 -10.94 -3.50
N VAL A 19 0.76 -11.29 -2.73
CA VAL A 19 1.45 -10.34 -1.85
C VAL A 19 2.93 -10.43 -2.17
N LEU A 20 3.54 -9.30 -2.48
CA LEU A 20 4.95 -9.17 -2.77
C LEU A 20 5.63 -8.40 -1.63
N LYS A 21 6.68 -8.99 -1.05
CA LYS A 21 7.58 -8.32 -0.12
C LYS A 21 8.89 -8.03 -0.84
N LEU A 22 9.32 -6.77 -0.80
CA LEU A 22 10.58 -6.32 -1.39
C LEU A 22 11.45 -5.71 -0.31
N LEU A 23 12.75 -6.03 -0.35
CA LEU A 23 13.79 -5.47 0.51
C LEU A 23 14.86 -4.81 -0.36
N ALA A 24 15.24 -3.60 0.02
CA ALA A 24 16.35 -2.89 -0.60
C ALA A 24 17.22 -2.22 0.45
N GLU A 25 18.48 -2.03 0.13
CA GLU A 25 19.39 -1.22 0.92
C GLU A 25 19.01 0.27 0.77
N ILE A 26 18.91 0.98 1.89
CA ILE A 26 18.41 2.37 1.87
C ILE A 26 19.33 3.31 1.08
N LYS A 27 20.65 3.17 1.22
CA LYS A 27 21.61 4.11 0.61
C LYS A 27 21.78 3.90 -0.89
N THR A 28 21.93 2.66 -1.31
CA THR A 28 22.18 2.30 -2.72
C THR A 28 20.93 2.01 -3.50
N GLN A 29 19.80 1.80 -2.79
CA GLN A 29 18.54 1.31 -3.32
C GLN A 29 18.65 -0.04 -4.05
N LYS A 30 19.75 -0.77 -3.89
CA LYS A 30 19.90 -2.13 -4.44
C LYS A 30 18.91 -3.08 -3.79
N VAL A 31 18.28 -3.88 -4.62
CA VAL A 31 17.37 -4.94 -4.18
C VAL A 31 18.19 -6.10 -3.59
N ILE A 32 17.90 -6.42 -2.32
CA ILE A 32 18.62 -7.43 -1.55
C ILE A 32 17.78 -8.64 -1.16
N GLY A 33 16.50 -8.63 -1.47
CA GLY A 33 15.63 -9.77 -1.21
C GLY A 33 14.19 -9.51 -1.62
N ALA A 34 13.49 -10.61 -1.93
CA ALA A 34 12.09 -10.59 -2.23
C ALA A 34 11.38 -11.87 -1.79
N GLN A 35 10.08 -11.76 -1.53
CA GLN A 35 9.18 -12.89 -1.28
C GLN A 35 7.86 -12.60 -1.99
N VAL A 36 7.30 -13.62 -2.65
CA VAL A 36 5.98 -13.52 -3.28
C VAL A 36 5.13 -14.67 -2.79
N VAL A 37 3.90 -14.36 -2.37
CA VAL A 37 2.92 -15.34 -1.90
C VAL A 37 1.61 -15.12 -2.64
N GLY A 38 1.03 -16.18 -3.17
CA GLY A 38 -0.22 -16.13 -3.92
C GLY A 38 -0.52 -17.46 -4.60
N THR A 39 -1.62 -17.51 -5.34
CA THR A 39 -2.07 -18.69 -6.09
C THR A 39 -1.97 -18.55 -7.60
N GLY A 40 -1.54 -17.38 -8.12
CA GLY A 40 -1.37 -17.14 -9.54
C GLY A 40 -0.21 -16.21 -9.85
N GLY A 41 0.57 -16.54 -10.90
CA GLY A 41 1.65 -15.72 -11.43
C GLY A 41 2.77 -15.36 -10.43
N VAL A 42 2.99 -16.22 -9.42
CA VAL A 42 4.01 -16.05 -8.39
C VAL A 42 5.39 -16.37 -8.95
N ASP A 43 5.51 -17.49 -9.64
CA ASP A 43 6.73 -18.06 -10.23
C ASP A 43 7.45 -17.06 -11.12
N LYS A 44 6.76 -16.53 -12.13
CA LYS A 44 7.35 -15.56 -13.06
C LYS A 44 7.90 -14.31 -12.38
N ARG A 45 7.28 -13.89 -11.25
CA ARG A 45 7.75 -12.73 -10.50
C ARG A 45 8.95 -13.05 -9.63
N VAL A 46 8.98 -14.25 -9.06
CA VAL A 46 10.15 -14.73 -8.30
C VAL A 46 11.34 -14.87 -9.24
N ASP A 47 11.17 -15.45 -10.43
CA ASP A 47 12.25 -15.61 -11.40
C ASP A 47 12.77 -14.27 -11.92
N ALA A 48 11.86 -13.34 -12.24
CA ALA A 48 12.25 -12.00 -12.68
C ALA A 48 13.03 -11.24 -11.57
N LEU A 49 12.59 -11.35 -10.31
CA LEU A 49 13.28 -10.75 -9.18
C LEU A 49 14.64 -11.41 -8.92
N ALA A 50 14.71 -12.74 -9.02
CA ALA A 50 15.97 -13.46 -8.86
C ALA A 50 16.99 -13.06 -9.92
N ALA A 51 16.56 -12.99 -11.19
CA ALA A 51 17.39 -12.50 -12.30
C ALA A 51 17.86 -11.06 -12.05
N ALA A 52 16.96 -10.15 -11.73
CA ALA A 52 17.29 -8.75 -11.48
C ALA A 52 18.31 -8.60 -10.33
N MET A 53 18.10 -9.31 -9.21
CA MET A 53 19.03 -9.30 -8.08
C MET A 53 20.40 -9.85 -8.45
N SER A 54 20.49 -10.86 -9.32
CA SER A 54 21.77 -11.44 -9.76
C SER A 54 22.62 -10.43 -10.54
N PHE A 55 21.99 -9.43 -11.17
CA PHE A 55 22.66 -8.33 -11.86
C PHE A 55 22.78 -7.05 -11.01
N GLY A 56 22.40 -7.11 -9.73
CA GLY A 56 22.53 -5.99 -8.79
C GLY A 56 21.55 -4.86 -9.03
N ALA A 57 20.36 -5.17 -9.56
CA ALA A 57 19.33 -4.19 -9.87
C ALA A 57 18.93 -3.33 -8.66
N THR A 58 18.65 -2.07 -8.93
CA THR A 58 18.11 -1.10 -7.99
C THR A 58 16.57 -1.06 -8.02
N LEU A 59 15.96 -0.31 -7.10
CA LEU A 59 14.52 -0.06 -7.15
C LEU A 59 14.11 0.69 -8.41
N GLU A 60 14.94 1.63 -8.86
CA GLU A 60 14.70 2.38 -10.11
C GLU A 60 14.72 1.45 -11.31
N ASP A 61 15.69 0.53 -11.40
CA ASP A 61 15.74 -0.48 -12.45
C ASP A 61 14.45 -1.30 -12.46
N LEU A 62 14.00 -1.82 -11.31
CA LEU A 62 12.76 -2.60 -11.22
C LEU A 62 11.51 -1.80 -11.60
N SER A 63 11.48 -0.51 -11.30
CA SER A 63 10.33 0.35 -11.62
C SER A 63 10.21 0.62 -13.12
N ASN A 64 11.33 0.56 -13.84
CA ASN A 64 11.44 0.87 -15.27
C ASN A 64 11.44 -0.37 -16.17
N ILE A 65 11.36 -1.59 -15.61
CA ILE A 65 11.24 -2.80 -16.42
C ILE A 65 9.93 -2.76 -17.22
N ASP A 66 10.05 -2.91 -18.54
CA ASP A 66 8.92 -3.11 -19.42
C ASP A 66 8.47 -4.59 -19.39
N PHE A 67 7.61 -4.90 -18.42
CA PHE A 67 7.07 -6.24 -18.25
C PHE A 67 6.09 -6.57 -19.37
N ALA A 68 6.15 -7.81 -19.87
CA ALA A 68 5.20 -8.30 -20.86
C ALA A 68 3.75 -8.10 -20.39
N TYR A 69 3.01 -7.27 -21.10
CA TYR A 69 1.61 -6.96 -20.80
C TYR A 69 0.68 -7.65 -21.78
N ALA A 70 -0.22 -8.45 -21.21
CA ALA A 70 -1.45 -8.88 -21.86
C ALA A 70 -2.51 -9.07 -20.76
N PRO A 71 -3.74 -8.58 -20.92
CA PRO A 71 -4.76 -8.57 -19.86
C PRO A 71 -4.99 -9.89 -19.11
N PRO A 72 -4.97 -11.07 -19.77
CA PRO A 72 -5.14 -12.35 -19.11
C PRO A 72 -3.96 -12.77 -18.23
N PHE A 73 -2.77 -12.17 -18.40
CA PHE A 73 -1.52 -12.63 -17.78
C PHE A 73 -0.88 -11.61 -16.84
N ASN A 74 -1.12 -10.31 -17.09
CA ASN A 74 -0.53 -9.24 -16.30
C ASN A 74 -1.39 -7.98 -16.31
N GLY A 75 -1.16 -7.07 -15.35
CA GLY A 75 -1.61 -5.70 -15.42
C GLY A 75 -0.65 -4.82 -16.25
N PRO A 76 -1.07 -3.61 -16.64
CA PRO A 76 -0.20 -2.68 -17.37
C PRO A 76 1.03 -2.25 -16.56
N ILE A 77 0.93 -2.25 -15.22
CA ILE A 77 2.07 -2.07 -14.31
C ILE A 77 2.16 -3.35 -13.48
N ASP A 78 3.27 -4.07 -13.59
CA ASP A 78 3.49 -5.30 -12.82
C ASP A 78 3.63 -4.98 -11.32
N ASN A 79 3.30 -5.97 -10.47
CA ASN A 79 3.43 -5.84 -9.03
C ASN A 79 4.89 -5.59 -8.58
N ILE A 80 5.88 -6.04 -9.35
CA ILE A 80 7.30 -5.76 -9.08
C ILE A 80 7.57 -4.27 -9.20
N ALA A 81 7.19 -3.65 -10.31
CA ALA A 81 7.34 -2.22 -10.52
C ALA A 81 6.53 -1.41 -9.49
N THR A 82 5.31 -1.85 -9.18
CA THR A 82 4.50 -1.25 -8.11
C THR A 82 5.21 -1.32 -6.76
N ALA A 83 5.77 -2.46 -6.39
CA ALA A 83 6.47 -2.63 -5.12
C ALA A 83 7.75 -1.78 -5.03
N ALA A 84 8.48 -1.66 -6.13
CA ALA A 84 9.65 -0.79 -6.24
C ALA A 84 9.27 0.68 -6.01
N ASN A 85 8.24 1.17 -6.70
CA ASN A 85 7.71 2.53 -6.54
C ASN A 85 7.24 2.82 -5.10
N VAL A 86 6.51 1.87 -4.50
CA VAL A 86 6.04 2.00 -3.10
C VAL A 86 7.21 2.07 -2.13
N LEU A 87 8.26 1.28 -2.35
CA LEU A 87 9.45 1.28 -1.49
C LEU A 87 10.28 2.56 -1.67
N MET A 88 10.44 3.06 -2.89
CA MET A 88 11.05 4.38 -3.16
C MET A 88 10.27 5.49 -2.47
N ASN A 89 8.95 5.52 -2.60
CA ASN A 89 8.10 6.51 -1.92
C ASN A 89 8.28 6.48 -0.39
N LYS A 90 8.50 5.30 0.18
CA LYS A 90 8.77 5.17 1.61
C LYS A 90 10.16 5.71 1.98
N ILE A 91 11.20 5.37 1.22
CA ILE A 91 12.58 5.85 1.44
C ILE A 91 12.64 7.38 1.37
N GLU A 92 11.92 7.98 0.42
CA GLU A 92 11.87 9.42 0.20
C GLU A 92 10.88 10.17 1.12
N GLY A 93 10.21 9.46 2.03
CA GLY A 93 9.25 10.06 2.98
C GLY A 93 7.91 10.49 2.34
N ARG A 94 7.68 10.13 1.07
CA ARG A 94 6.38 10.37 0.40
C ARG A 94 5.28 9.43 0.89
N LEU A 95 5.65 8.24 1.36
CA LEU A 95 4.76 7.29 2.02
C LEU A 95 5.14 7.18 3.49
N ARG A 96 4.27 7.63 4.37
CA ARG A 96 4.35 7.35 5.81
C ARG A 96 3.53 6.11 6.12
N SER A 97 4.15 5.09 6.64
CA SER A 97 3.44 3.84 6.96
C SER A 97 3.77 3.36 8.35
N ILE A 98 2.77 2.92 9.07
CA ILE A 98 2.92 2.23 10.34
C ILE A 98 2.86 0.73 10.11
N ASN A 99 3.69 -0.03 10.82
CA ASN A 99 3.63 -1.46 10.70
C ASN A 99 2.49 -2.03 11.58
N PRO A 100 1.87 -3.18 11.20
CA PRO A 100 0.74 -3.73 11.94
C PRO A 100 1.01 -4.06 13.41
N LYS A 101 2.26 -4.40 13.77
CA LYS A 101 2.63 -4.67 15.17
C LYS A 101 2.57 -3.39 15.99
N ASP A 102 3.19 -2.31 15.50
CA ASP A 102 3.20 -1.03 16.18
C ASP A 102 1.80 -0.46 16.28
N PHE A 103 1.00 -0.57 15.21
CA PHE A 103 -0.39 -0.14 15.23
C PHE A 103 -1.24 -0.92 16.25
N LYS A 104 -0.97 -2.23 16.43
CA LYS A 104 -1.69 -3.05 17.42
C LYS A 104 -1.55 -2.50 18.84
N GLU A 105 -0.40 -1.96 19.18
CA GLU A 105 -0.17 -1.32 20.49
C GLU A 105 -0.79 0.09 20.54
N LEU A 106 -0.61 0.87 19.49
CA LEU A 106 -1.07 2.26 19.43
C LEU A 106 -2.60 2.42 19.37
N ARG A 107 -3.32 1.49 18.76
CA ARG A 107 -4.77 1.60 18.53
C ARG A 107 -5.61 1.77 19.80
N LYS A 108 -5.09 1.34 20.96
CA LYS A 108 -5.77 1.40 22.26
C LYS A 108 -5.43 2.66 23.04
N SER A 109 -4.35 3.38 22.70
CA SER A 109 -3.85 4.51 23.47
C SER A 109 -4.77 5.73 23.43
N GLY A 110 -5.62 5.84 22.40
CA GLY A 110 -6.41 7.04 22.14
C GLY A 110 -5.64 8.22 21.55
N GLU A 111 -4.32 8.08 21.36
CA GLU A 111 -3.46 9.11 20.78
C GLU A 111 -3.65 9.28 19.26
N TYR A 112 -4.29 8.31 18.62
CA TYR A 112 -4.51 8.27 17.20
C TYR A 112 -5.98 8.17 16.87
N THR A 113 -6.37 8.83 15.79
CA THR A 113 -7.65 8.57 15.12
C THR A 113 -7.43 7.70 13.90
N LEU A 114 -8.06 6.53 13.88
CA LEU A 114 -8.10 5.67 12.70
C LEU A 114 -9.14 6.22 11.72
N VAL A 115 -8.70 6.63 10.55
CA VAL A 115 -9.56 7.06 9.46
C VAL A 115 -9.73 5.90 8.49
N ASP A 116 -10.88 5.23 8.58
CA ASP A 116 -11.23 4.16 7.63
C ASP A 116 -11.83 4.77 6.38
N VAL A 117 -11.09 4.69 5.27
CA VAL A 117 -11.46 5.35 4.00
C VAL A 117 -12.23 4.44 3.05
N ARG A 118 -12.71 3.30 3.55
CA ARG A 118 -13.58 2.39 2.80
C ARG A 118 -15.02 2.94 2.73
N THR A 119 -15.82 2.32 1.87
CA THR A 119 -17.25 2.65 1.80
C THR A 119 -17.97 2.35 3.12
N PRO A 120 -19.12 3.00 3.40
CA PRO A 120 -19.90 2.70 4.60
C PRO A 120 -20.34 1.23 4.71
N GLY A 121 -20.58 0.59 3.57
CA GLY A 121 -20.93 -0.85 3.52
C GLY A 121 -19.77 -1.74 3.95
N GLU A 122 -18.56 -1.49 3.44
CA GLU A 122 -17.34 -2.21 3.87
C GLU A 122 -17.05 -1.99 5.36
N TYR A 123 -17.22 -0.77 5.84
CA TYR A 123 -17.01 -0.42 7.25
C TYR A 123 -18.00 -1.12 8.19
N LYS A 124 -19.28 -1.21 7.79
CA LYS A 124 -20.31 -1.92 8.56
C LYS A 124 -20.09 -3.42 8.58
N SER A 125 -19.67 -4.01 7.45
CA SER A 125 -19.48 -5.45 7.35
C SER A 125 -18.29 -5.97 8.16
N ASN A 126 -17.20 -5.20 8.20
CA ASN A 126 -16.00 -5.54 8.95
C ASN A 126 -15.14 -4.31 9.19
N ARG A 127 -14.64 -4.10 10.41
CA ARG A 127 -13.75 -3.00 10.77
C ARG A 127 -12.68 -3.43 11.76
N ILE A 128 -11.61 -2.65 11.85
CA ILE A 128 -10.55 -2.90 12.84
C ILE A 128 -11.12 -2.69 14.24
N ALA A 129 -11.15 -3.76 15.02
CA ALA A 129 -11.68 -3.73 16.39
C ALA A 129 -10.67 -3.15 17.39
N GLY A 130 -11.18 -2.61 18.50
CA GLY A 130 -10.38 -2.16 19.64
C GLY A 130 -9.57 -0.88 19.38
N CYS A 131 -9.98 -0.06 18.42
CA CYS A 131 -9.49 1.31 18.29
C CYS A 131 -10.26 2.22 19.25
N ALA A 132 -9.54 3.08 19.98
CA ALA A 132 -10.17 4.06 20.88
C ALA A 132 -10.93 5.11 20.06
N ASN A 133 -10.32 5.59 18.97
CA ASN A 133 -10.94 6.57 18.07
C ASN A 133 -10.95 6.00 16.65
N ILE A 134 -12.12 5.92 16.05
CA ILE A 134 -12.29 5.47 14.65
C ILE A 134 -13.36 6.30 13.96
N ILE A 135 -13.05 6.76 12.76
CA ILE A 135 -13.93 7.54 11.89
C ILE A 135 -14.00 6.86 10.52
N ASN A 136 -15.20 6.68 9.98
CA ASN A 136 -15.34 6.28 8.58
C ASN A 136 -15.51 7.53 7.71
N LEU A 137 -14.48 7.83 6.92
CA LEU A 137 -14.47 8.92 5.94
C LEU A 137 -14.09 8.35 4.57
N PRO A 138 -15.06 7.95 3.75
CA PRO A 138 -14.80 7.35 2.44
C PRO A 138 -13.87 8.19 1.57
N LEU A 139 -12.94 7.53 0.86
CA LEU A 139 -11.91 8.19 0.06
C LEU A 139 -12.45 9.33 -0.83
N GLY A 140 -13.58 9.09 -1.52
CA GLY A 140 -14.21 10.10 -2.39
C GLY A 140 -14.74 11.34 -1.66
N LYS A 141 -14.80 11.29 -0.33
CA LYS A 141 -15.28 12.39 0.52
C LYS A 141 -14.16 13.11 1.28
N VAL A 142 -12.94 12.58 1.25
CA VAL A 142 -11.82 13.15 2.00
C VAL A 142 -11.61 14.62 1.68
N ARG A 143 -11.58 15.00 0.40
CA ARG A 143 -11.33 16.38 -0.01
C ARG A 143 -12.43 17.36 0.40
N SER A 144 -13.67 16.92 0.45
CA SER A 144 -14.84 17.79 0.72
C SER A 144 -15.28 17.79 2.18
N GLU A 145 -15.02 16.71 2.92
CA GLU A 145 -15.57 16.52 4.25
C GLU A 145 -14.51 16.45 5.36
N ALA A 146 -13.22 16.32 5.02
CA ALA A 146 -12.17 16.15 6.03
C ALA A 146 -12.18 17.26 7.09
N GLU A 147 -12.27 18.51 6.69
CA GLU A 147 -12.24 19.65 7.63
C GLU A 147 -13.44 19.71 8.57
N ASN A 148 -14.57 19.18 8.14
CA ASN A 148 -15.79 19.10 8.97
C ASN A 148 -15.74 17.92 9.95
N VAL A 149 -15.06 16.82 9.57
CA VAL A 149 -15.07 15.56 10.32
C VAL A 149 -13.81 15.41 11.20
N LEU A 150 -12.69 15.96 10.76
CA LEU A 150 -11.39 15.94 11.42
C LEU A 150 -11.00 17.37 11.80
N ALA A 151 -11.59 17.88 12.87
CA ALA A 151 -11.45 19.29 13.25
C ALA A 151 -10.03 19.72 13.65
N ASP A 152 -9.21 18.78 14.15
CA ASP A 152 -7.84 19.05 14.58
C ASP A 152 -6.83 18.61 13.51
N LYS A 153 -6.17 19.57 12.88
CA LYS A 153 -5.14 19.31 11.85
C LYS A 153 -3.81 18.80 12.44
N ASP A 154 -3.61 18.95 13.75
CA ASP A 154 -2.44 18.45 14.47
C ASP A 154 -2.65 17.03 15.03
N ALA A 155 -3.88 16.51 14.93
CA ALA A 155 -4.19 15.17 15.38
C ALA A 155 -3.38 14.11 14.63
N LYS A 156 -2.90 13.10 15.35
CA LYS A 156 -2.22 11.96 14.75
C LYS A 156 -3.25 11.06 14.05
N LEU A 157 -3.21 11.00 12.74
CA LEU A 157 -4.13 10.23 11.92
C LEU A 157 -3.47 8.98 11.36
N VAL A 158 -4.21 7.88 11.30
CA VAL A 158 -3.82 6.65 10.60
C VAL A 158 -4.89 6.30 9.58
N CYS A 159 -4.58 6.40 8.31
CA CYS A 159 -5.50 6.02 7.24
C CYS A 159 -5.47 4.50 6.98
N SER A 160 -6.64 3.89 6.86
CA SER A 160 -6.74 2.46 6.56
C SER A 160 -7.78 2.16 5.49
N CYS A 161 -7.53 1.10 4.73
CA CYS A 161 -8.49 0.52 3.79
C CYS A 161 -8.32 -0.99 3.69
N GLN A 162 -8.89 -1.63 2.65
CA GLN A 162 -8.82 -3.08 2.45
C GLN A 162 -7.39 -3.58 2.16
N ILE A 163 -6.64 -2.90 1.28
CA ILE A 163 -5.33 -3.31 0.77
C ILE A 163 -4.31 -2.17 0.76
N ASN A 164 -4.57 -1.12 1.47
CA ASN A 164 -3.72 0.04 1.72
C ASN A 164 -3.59 1.10 0.59
N LEU A 165 -3.98 0.85 -0.65
CA LEU A 165 -3.88 1.85 -1.73
C LEU A 165 -4.74 3.10 -1.42
N ARG A 166 -6.03 2.92 -1.14
CA ARG A 166 -6.92 4.03 -0.74
C ARG A 166 -6.45 4.75 0.53
N GLY A 167 -5.81 4.02 1.46
CA GLY A 167 -5.22 4.61 2.67
C GLY A 167 -4.05 5.54 2.34
N TYR A 168 -3.19 5.16 1.40
CA TYR A 168 -2.10 5.99 0.90
C TYR A 168 -2.61 7.25 0.17
N GLU A 169 -3.60 7.10 -0.69
CA GLU A 169 -4.23 8.23 -1.38
C GLU A 169 -4.86 9.22 -0.40
N ALA A 170 -5.58 8.71 0.62
CA ALA A 170 -6.19 9.54 1.65
C ALA A 170 -5.14 10.28 2.50
N GLU A 171 -4.06 9.61 2.90
CA GLU A 171 -2.94 10.25 3.62
C GLU A 171 -2.35 11.39 2.80
N THR A 172 -2.13 11.17 1.50
CA THR A 172 -1.62 12.19 0.59
C THR A 172 -2.59 13.39 0.46
N MET A 173 -3.90 13.11 0.37
CA MET A 173 -4.94 14.16 0.32
C MET A 173 -5.00 14.95 1.62
N LEU A 174 -4.99 14.27 2.77
CA LEU A 174 -5.04 14.91 4.09
C LEU A 174 -3.81 15.79 4.32
N ARG A 175 -2.63 15.31 3.96
CA ARG A 175 -1.40 16.09 4.03
C ARG A 175 -1.45 17.35 3.15
N ALA A 176 -2.02 17.26 1.94
CA ALA A 176 -2.25 18.40 1.07
C ALA A 176 -3.26 19.42 1.65
N LEU A 177 -4.17 18.96 2.53
CA LEU A 177 -5.10 19.81 3.28
C LEU A 177 -4.49 20.37 4.58
N GLY A 178 -3.22 20.08 4.87
CA GLY A 178 -2.48 20.59 6.03
C GLY A 178 -2.58 19.73 7.28
N TYR A 179 -3.09 18.50 7.21
CA TYR A 179 -3.01 17.53 8.31
C TYR A 179 -1.58 16.98 8.44
N LYS A 180 -1.14 16.67 9.68
CA LYS A 180 0.21 16.18 9.99
C LYS A 180 0.35 14.67 9.92
#